data_fc8657f1b8769b397edd98a6bbc57b5d
#
_entry.id   fc8657f1b8769b397edd98a6bbc57b5d
#
_cell.length_a   1.000
_cell.length_b   1.000
_cell.length_c   1.000
_cell.angle_alpha   90.00
_cell.angle_beta   90.00
_cell.angle_gamma   90.00
#
_symmetry.space_group_name_H-M   'P 1'
#
loop_
_entity.id
_entity.type
_entity.pdbx_description
1 polymer ?
#
loop_
_entity_poly.entity_id
_entity_poly.type
_entity_poly.pdbx_seq_one_letter_code
_entity_poly.pdbx_strand_id
1 'polypeptide(L)'
;MRRDELESAGIHLPVLPTVCMGPLPQPGNWAVRLDRLGLDVITTGAPVDEPAGIAHARAAVPHRPLLAMAGDPVALADAGALLVATDEMTPIGTYAFGSDEQVVIPIAADAPAENANDVARAVLEAARGGQASAIWVAAPDLSMVPEDVVEAKLAALTDGARMARMWLAKQQSDPD
;
A
#
# COMPACT_ATOMS: atom_id res chain seq x y z
N MET A 1 0.24 12.64 7.22
CA MET A 1 -0.79 12.15 8.18
C MET A 1 -0.15 11.03 8.97
N ARG A 2 -0.13 11.10 10.27
CA ARG A 2 0.44 10.07 11.15
C ARG A 2 -0.57 8.95 11.36
N ARG A 3 -0.12 7.79 11.80
CA ARG A 3 -1.00 6.64 12.05
C ARG A 3 -2.08 6.92 13.11
N ASP A 4 -1.73 7.65 14.15
CA ASP A 4 -2.66 8.13 15.17
C ASP A 4 -3.74 9.07 14.62
N GLU A 5 -3.39 9.89 13.62
CA GLU A 5 -4.35 10.74 12.90
C GLU A 5 -5.31 9.89 12.02
N LEU A 6 -4.79 8.83 11.37
CA LEU A 6 -5.62 7.86 10.63
C LEU A 6 -6.61 7.16 11.56
N GLU A 7 -6.14 6.67 12.70
CA GLU A 7 -6.97 6.02 13.70
C GLU A 7 -8.03 6.97 14.27
N SER A 8 -7.66 8.24 14.50
CA SER A 8 -8.59 9.29 14.94
C SER A 8 -9.65 9.61 13.89
N ALA A 9 -9.32 9.42 12.61
CA ALA A 9 -10.26 9.53 11.49
C ALA A 9 -11.08 8.24 11.27
N GLY A 10 -10.94 7.23 12.12
CA GLY A 10 -11.64 5.96 12.01
C GLY A 10 -11.04 4.97 11.01
N ILE A 11 -9.81 5.21 10.56
CA ILE A 11 -9.09 4.34 9.63
C ILE A 11 -8.14 3.46 10.43
N HIS A 12 -8.55 2.21 10.65
CA HIS A 12 -7.75 1.23 11.36
C HIS A 12 -6.93 0.40 10.37
N LEU A 13 -5.62 0.63 10.33
CA LEU A 13 -4.70 -0.15 9.52
C LEU A 13 -3.98 -1.20 10.39
N PRO A 14 -3.73 -2.39 9.84
CA PRO A 14 -2.93 -3.40 10.55
C PRO A 14 -1.48 -2.91 10.70
N VAL A 15 -0.70 -3.58 11.55
CA VAL A 15 0.76 -3.46 11.55
C VAL A 15 1.27 -3.88 10.16
N LEU A 16 2.25 -3.18 9.61
CA LEU A 16 2.79 -3.43 8.26
C LEU A 16 1.70 -3.36 7.17
N PRO A 17 0.95 -2.25 7.04
CA PRO A 17 -0.09 -2.16 6.03
C PRO A 17 0.48 -2.23 4.62
N THR A 18 -0.24 -2.90 3.72
CA THR A 18 0.14 -3.08 2.33
C THR A 18 -0.53 -2.06 1.43
N VAL A 19 0.24 -1.51 0.48
CA VAL A 19 -0.23 -0.50 -0.47
C VAL A 19 0.51 -0.62 -1.81
N CYS A 20 -0.12 -0.22 -2.91
CA CYS A 20 0.55 0.01 -4.17
C CYS A 20 0.81 1.51 -4.33
N MET A 21 2.08 1.91 -4.43
CA MET A 21 2.49 3.31 -4.48
C MET A 21 2.83 3.81 -5.88
N GLY A 22 2.76 2.96 -6.87
CA GLY A 22 3.01 3.33 -8.25
C GLY A 22 1.82 3.02 -9.15
N PRO A 23 1.84 3.54 -10.38
CA PRO A 23 0.83 3.20 -11.37
C PRO A 23 0.86 1.72 -11.72
N LEU A 24 -0.28 1.22 -12.15
CA LEU A 24 -0.51 -0.16 -12.57
C LEU A 24 -0.86 -0.20 -14.07
N PRO A 25 -0.72 -1.34 -14.74
CA PRO A 25 -1.06 -1.46 -16.17
C PRO A 25 -2.47 -0.97 -16.48
N GLN A 26 -2.61 -0.20 -17.54
CA GLN A 26 -3.89 0.35 -17.99
C GLN A 26 -4.33 -0.28 -19.33
N PRO A 27 -5.65 -0.39 -19.61
CA PRO A 27 -6.77 -0.08 -18.70
C PRO A 27 -7.03 -1.19 -17.70
N GLY A 28 -7.39 -0.84 -16.45
CA GLY A 28 -7.69 -1.86 -15.43
C GLY A 28 -8.59 -1.31 -14.31
N ASN A 29 -9.50 -2.15 -13.82
CA ASN A 29 -10.25 -1.87 -12.60
C ASN A 29 -9.43 -2.37 -11.39
N TRP A 30 -8.33 -1.69 -11.13
CA TRP A 30 -7.39 -2.14 -10.10
C TRP A 30 -7.94 -2.05 -8.69
N ALA A 31 -8.80 -1.08 -8.38
CA ALA A 31 -9.37 -0.96 -7.04
C ALA A 31 -10.02 -2.29 -6.58
N VAL A 32 -10.84 -2.91 -7.43
CA VAL A 32 -11.48 -4.20 -7.12
C VAL A 32 -10.48 -5.35 -7.07
N ARG A 33 -9.48 -5.33 -7.97
CA ARG A 33 -8.43 -6.38 -8.00
C ARG A 33 -7.55 -6.32 -6.76
N LEU A 34 -7.14 -5.12 -6.34
CA LEU A 34 -6.33 -4.90 -5.14
C LEU A 34 -7.07 -5.32 -3.86
N ASP A 35 -8.38 -5.04 -3.78
CA ASP A 35 -9.21 -5.53 -2.67
C ASP A 35 -9.27 -7.05 -2.63
N ARG A 36 -9.47 -7.71 -3.78
CA ARG A 36 -9.45 -9.19 -3.87
C ARG A 36 -8.10 -9.79 -3.49
N LEU A 37 -7.00 -9.13 -3.84
CA LEU A 37 -5.65 -9.53 -3.47
C LEU A 37 -5.34 -9.26 -1.99
N GLY A 38 -6.22 -8.54 -1.29
CA GLY A 38 -6.13 -8.31 0.14
C GLY A 38 -5.19 -7.17 0.54
N LEU A 39 -4.93 -6.19 -0.35
CA LEU A 39 -4.20 -4.99 0.05
C LEU A 39 -5.01 -4.21 1.09
N ASP A 40 -4.31 -3.63 2.06
CA ASP A 40 -4.94 -2.88 3.15
C ASP A 40 -5.36 -1.47 2.72
N VAL A 41 -4.59 -0.87 1.80
CA VAL A 41 -4.88 0.43 1.19
C VAL A 41 -4.97 0.29 -0.31
N ILE A 42 -6.05 0.81 -0.88
CA ILE A 42 -6.38 0.66 -2.30
C ILE A 42 -6.00 1.93 -3.05
N THR A 43 -5.57 1.77 -4.30
CA THR A 43 -5.37 2.85 -5.28
C THR A 43 -6.20 2.58 -6.53
N THR A 44 -6.38 3.57 -7.38
CA THR A 44 -6.99 3.36 -8.71
C THR A 44 -6.02 2.67 -9.68
N GLY A 45 -4.72 2.72 -9.39
CA GLY A 45 -3.64 2.28 -10.27
C GLY A 45 -3.31 3.28 -11.38
N ALA A 46 -3.96 4.44 -11.40
CA ALA A 46 -3.65 5.50 -12.35
C ALA A 46 -2.34 6.22 -11.97
N PRO A 47 -1.57 6.73 -12.95
CA PRO A 47 -0.39 7.54 -12.66
C PRO A 47 -0.73 8.91 -12.06
N VAL A 48 -1.89 9.43 -12.39
CA VAL A 48 -2.48 10.65 -11.82
C VAL A 48 -3.97 10.39 -11.60
N ASP A 49 -4.43 10.61 -10.39
CA ASP A 49 -5.82 10.41 -10.03
C ASP A 49 -6.67 11.65 -10.33
N GLU A 50 -7.87 11.39 -10.84
CA GLU A 50 -8.91 12.38 -11.02
C GLU A 50 -10.07 12.10 -10.04
N PRO A 51 -10.83 13.12 -9.62
CA PRO A 51 -11.96 12.94 -8.69
C PRO A 51 -12.96 11.89 -9.15
N ALA A 52 -13.24 11.80 -10.45
CA ALA A 52 -14.15 10.80 -11.01
C ALA A 52 -13.62 9.35 -10.82
N GLY A 53 -12.31 9.14 -10.98
CA GLY A 53 -11.67 7.85 -10.75
C GLY A 53 -11.73 7.43 -9.29
N ILE A 54 -11.45 8.36 -8.38
CA ILE A 54 -11.55 8.14 -6.93
C ILE A 54 -12.99 7.83 -6.52
N ALA A 55 -13.98 8.60 -7.01
CA ALA A 55 -15.39 8.34 -6.72
C ALA A 55 -15.83 6.95 -7.22
N HIS A 56 -15.37 6.55 -8.41
CA HIS A 56 -15.65 5.22 -8.95
C HIS A 56 -15.02 4.11 -8.10
N ALA A 57 -13.75 4.26 -7.70
CA ALA A 57 -13.06 3.32 -6.83
C ALA A 57 -13.74 3.25 -5.46
N ARG A 58 -14.15 4.39 -4.87
CA ARG A 58 -14.90 4.45 -3.62
C ARG A 58 -16.22 3.69 -3.69
N ALA A 59 -16.95 3.84 -4.78
CA ALA A 59 -18.21 3.11 -4.98
C ALA A 59 -18.00 1.59 -5.09
N ALA A 60 -16.88 1.18 -5.70
CA ALA A 60 -16.55 -0.23 -5.89
C ALA A 60 -16.03 -0.92 -4.61
N VAL A 61 -15.27 -0.19 -3.77
CA VAL A 61 -14.65 -0.72 -2.54
C VAL A 61 -14.88 0.23 -1.34
N PRO A 62 -16.14 0.40 -0.90
CA PRO A 62 -16.51 1.42 0.09
C PRO A 62 -15.90 1.21 1.48
N HIS A 63 -15.48 -0.01 1.77
CA HIS A 63 -14.93 -0.42 3.08
C HIS A 63 -13.40 -0.31 3.17
N ARG A 64 -12.72 0.06 2.08
CA ARG A 64 -11.25 0.18 2.04
C ARG A 64 -10.80 1.64 2.08
N PRO A 65 -9.71 1.96 2.77
CA PRO A 65 -9.05 3.26 2.61
C PRO A 65 -8.49 3.40 1.21
N LEU A 66 -8.71 4.56 0.59
CA LEU A 66 -8.20 4.89 -0.73
C LEU A 66 -7.03 5.87 -0.62
N LEU A 67 -5.93 5.54 -1.28
CA LEU A 67 -4.81 6.44 -1.53
C LEU A 67 -4.93 6.98 -2.97
N ALA A 68 -4.96 8.30 -3.09
CA ALA A 68 -4.90 8.99 -4.36
C ALA A 68 -3.45 9.41 -4.67
N MET A 69 -3.10 9.32 -5.96
CA MET A 69 -1.76 9.60 -6.48
C MET A 69 -1.81 10.88 -7.30
N ALA A 70 -1.06 11.91 -6.88
CA ALA A 70 -1.02 13.22 -7.52
C ALA A 70 -2.41 13.89 -7.67
N GLY A 71 -2.47 15.08 -8.22
CA GLY A 71 -3.73 15.81 -8.45
C GLY A 71 -4.05 16.83 -7.35
N ASP A 72 -5.25 17.43 -7.41
CA ASP A 72 -5.70 18.40 -6.42
C ASP A 72 -6.15 17.69 -5.13
N PRO A 73 -5.44 17.85 -3.99
CA PRO A 73 -5.74 17.14 -2.76
C PRO A 73 -7.16 17.37 -2.24
N VAL A 74 -7.70 18.59 -2.40
CA VAL A 74 -9.03 18.94 -1.92
C VAL A 74 -10.09 18.22 -2.75
N ALA A 75 -9.99 18.29 -4.07
CA ALA A 75 -10.93 17.63 -4.97
C ALA A 75 -10.89 16.10 -4.84
N LEU A 76 -9.70 15.52 -4.61
CA LEU A 76 -9.54 14.08 -4.40
C LEU A 76 -10.09 13.62 -3.05
N ALA A 77 -9.90 14.43 -1.99
CA ALA A 77 -10.49 14.17 -0.67
C ALA A 77 -12.01 14.26 -0.71
N ASP A 78 -12.58 15.27 -1.39
CA ASP A 78 -14.02 15.43 -1.58
C ASP A 78 -14.62 14.24 -2.37
N ALA A 79 -13.86 13.69 -3.31
CA ALA A 79 -14.25 12.48 -4.05
C ALA A 79 -14.15 11.18 -3.24
N GLY A 80 -13.57 11.23 -2.05
CA GLY A 80 -13.50 10.12 -1.10
C GLY A 80 -12.14 9.46 -0.93
N ALA A 81 -11.05 10.08 -1.42
CA ALA A 81 -9.71 9.69 -1.05
C ALA A 81 -9.47 10.00 0.43
N LEU A 82 -8.92 9.04 1.17
CA LEU A 82 -8.57 9.23 2.59
C LEU A 82 -7.08 9.56 2.78
N LEU A 83 -6.27 9.20 1.81
CA LEU A 83 -4.84 9.49 1.76
C LEU A 83 -4.55 10.11 0.40
N VAL A 84 -3.83 11.21 0.36
CA VAL A 84 -3.45 11.88 -0.89
C VAL A 84 -1.95 12.10 -0.88
N ALA A 85 -1.27 11.58 -1.89
CA ALA A 85 0.12 11.89 -2.16
C ALA A 85 0.19 13.20 -2.95
N THR A 86 0.78 14.24 -2.38
CA THR A 86 0.64 15.62 -2.89
C THR A 86 1.87 16.21 -3.55
N ASP A 87 3.01 15.52 -3.57
CA ASP A 87 4.24 16.11 -4.09
C ASP A 87 4.92 15.23 -5.13
N GLU A 88 5.05 15.78 -6.35
CA GLU A 88 5.74 15.15 -7.48
C GLU A 88 7.27 15.04 -7.28
N MET A 89 7.83 15.85 -6.39
CA MET A 89 9.28 15.98 -6.18
C MET A 89 9.82 15.01 -5.14
N THR A 90 8.95 14.35 -4.39
CA THR A 90 9.34 13.46 -3.29
C THR A 90 8.91 12.03 -3.62
N PRO A 91 9.71 11.00 -3.26
CA PRO A 91 9.24 9.63 -3.35
C PRO A 91 7.87 9.51 -2.68
N ILE A 92 6.90 9.06 -3.43
CA ILE A 92 5.48 8.97 -3.07
C ILE A 92 5.29 8.45 -1.64
N GLY A 93 6.14 7.51 -1.20
CA GLY A 93 6.13 6.96 0.13
C GLY A 93 6.44 7.92 1.28
N THR A 94 7.04 9.06 1.03
CA THR A 94 7.41 10.01 2.09
C THR A 94 6.31 11.01 2.41
N TYR A 95 5.35 11.19 1.53
CA TYR A 95 4.33 12.24 1.62
C TYR A 95 3.00 11.81 2.23
N ALA A 96 2.55 10.63 1.88
CA ALA A 96 1.33 10.07 2.47
C ALA A 96 1.54 9.71 3.95
N PHE A 97 2.80 9.55 4.35
CA PHE A 97 3.20 8.99 5.63
C PHE A 97 4.04 10.03 6.38
N GLY A 98 3.87 10.14 7.67
CA GLY A 98 4.64 11.08 8.49
C GLY A 98 6.16 10.83 8.39
N SER A 99 6.96 11.82 8.78
CA SER A 99 8.44 11.75 8.74
C SER A 99 9.04 10.58 9.52
N ASP A 100 8.28 10.00 10.42
CA ASP A 100 8.70 8.90 11.30
C ASP A 100 8.30 7.53 10.73
N GLU A 101 7.60 7.49 9.60
CA GLU A 101 7.17 6.26 8.94
C GLU A 101 8.15 5.85 7.85
N GLN A 102 8.34 4.55 7.71
CA GLN A 102 9.26 3.94 6.77
C GLN A 102 8.50 3.12 5.74
N VAL A 103 8.84 3.29 4.47
CA VAL A 103 8.31 2.48 3.38
C VAL A 103 9.32 1.42 2.97
N VAL A 104 8.89 0.17 2.95
CA VAL A 104 9.68 -0.97 2.49
C VAL A 104 9.07 -1.48 1.19
N ILE A 105 9.88 -1.56 0.15
CA ILE A 105 9.49 -2.07 -1.17
C ILE A 105 10.19 -3.41 -1.39
N PRO A 106 9.57 -4.53 -1.02
CA PRO A 106 10.23 -5.85 -1.03
C PRO A 106 10.12 -6.57 -2.37
N ILE A 107 9.50 -5.96 -3.37
CA ILE A 107 9.36 -6.48 -4.72
C ILE A 107 9.95 -5.53 -5.75
N ALA A 108 10.52 -6.05 -6.83
CA ALA A 108 11.12 -5.27 -7.91
C ALA A 108 10.22 -5.30 -9.16
N ALA A 109 10.14 -4.18 -9.89
CA ALA A 109 9.32 -4.13 -11.10
C ALA A 109 9.87 -5.00 -12.24
N ASP A 110 11.18 -5.08 -12.38
CA ASP A 110 11.94 -5.71 -13.47
C ASP A 110 12.34 -7.17 -13.21
N ALA A 111 11.95 -7.73 -12.07
CA ALA A 111 12.20 -9.11 -11.69
C ALA A 111 10.97 -10.02 -11.91
N PRO A 112 11.12 -11.34 -11.97
CA PRO A 112 9.99 -12.27 -11.83
C PRO A 112 9.23 -12.04 -10.52
N ALA A 113 8.01 -12.59 -10.42
CA ALA A 113 7.26 -12.51 -9.17
C ALA A 113 8.05 -13.18 -8.03
N GLU A 114 8.22 -12.44 -6.95
CA GLU A 114 8.87 -12.90 -5.72
C GLU A 114 7.97 -13.95 -5.03
N ASN A 115 8.56 -14.76 -4.17
CA ASN A 115 7.74 -15.60 -3.30
C ASN A 115 7.44 -14.89 -1.96
N ALA A 116 6.33 -15.27 -1.32
CA ALA A 116 5.88 -14.65 -0.07
C ALA A 116 6.89 -14.77 1.08
N ASN A 117 7.72 -15.82 1.11
CA ASN A 117 8.73 -15.99 2.16
C ASN A 117 9.87 -14.97 2.02
N ASP A 118 10.29 -14.64 0.80
CA ASP A 118 11.32 -13.65 0.55
C ASP A 118 10.82 -12.25 0.89
N VAL A 119 9.58 -11.94 0.54
CA VAL A 119 8.90 -10.72 0.95
C VAL A 119 8.81 -10.62 2.48
N ALA A 120 8.34 -11.67 3.15
CA ALA A 120 8.24 -11.70 4.61
C ALA A 120 9.59 -11.48 5.28
N ARG A 121 10.66 -12.11 4.77
CA ARG A 121 12.02 -11.94 5.29
C ARG A 121 12.51 -10.50 5.15
N ALA A 122 12.33 -9.87 3.99
CA ALA A 122 12.72 -8.48 3.76
C ALA A 122 11.98 -7.51 4.70
N VAL A 123 10.68 -7.71 4.88
CA VAL A 123 9.84 -6.92 5.78
C VAL A 123 10.26 -7.09 7.24
N LEU A 124 10.53 -8.32 7.69
CA LEU A 124 11.00 -8.60 9.05
C LEU A 124 12.39 -8.04 9.31
N GLU A 125 13.27 -8.04 8.33
CA GLU A 125 14.60 -7.43 8.44
C GLU A 125 14.49 -5.92 8.64
N ALA A 126 13.64 -5.25 7.87
CA ALA A 126 13.35 -3.83 8.06
C ALA A 126 12.73 -3.55 9.44
N ALA A 127 11.83 -4.41 9.91
CA ALA A 127 11.20 -4.27 11.22
C ALA A 127 12.17 -4.43 12.41
N ARG A 128 13.29 -5.11 12.24
CA ARG A 128 14.34 -5.22 13.27
C ARG A 128 15.06 -3.90 13.54
N GLY A 129 15.12 -3.02 12.54
CA GLY A 129 15.78 -1.70 12.63
C GLY A 129 14.89 -0.57 13.12
N GLY A 130 13.57 -0.80 13.26
CA GLY A 130 12.60 0.23 13.57
C GLY A 130 11.35 -0.28 14.28
N GLN A 131 10.38 0.61 14.49
CA GLN A 131 9.07 0.22 15.01
C GLN A 131 8.22 -0.38 13.88
N ALA A 132 7.83 -1.64 14.01
CA ALA A 132 6.99 -2.31 13.01
C ALA A 132 5.68 -1.56 12.71
N SER A 133 5.16 -0.80 13.69
CA SER A 133 3.98 0.06 13.53
C SER A 133 4.21 1.26 12.61
N ALA A 134 5.45 1.65 12.38
CA ALA A 134 5.81 2.77 11.51
C ALA A 134 6.20 2.31 10.08
N ILE A 135 6.12 1.01 9.78
CA ILE A 135 6.53 0.46 8.49
C ILE A 135 5.32 0.20 7.61
N TRP A 136 5.41 0.65 6.37
CA TRP A 136 4.49 0.33 5.28
C TRP A 136 5.16 -0.61 4.29
N VAL A 137 4.40 -1.57 3.77
CA VAL A 137 4.87 -2.53 2.77
C VAL A 137 4.27 -2.16 1.43
N ALA A 138 5.11 -1.70 0.51
CA ALA A 138 4.64 -1.10 -0.73
C ALA A 138 5.08 -1.86 -1.98
N ALA A 139 4.23 -1.82 -3.01
CA ALA A 139 4.61 -2.15 -4.38
C ALA A 139 5.10 -0.89 -5.12
N PRO A 140 6.13 -1.00 -5.98
CA PRO A 140 6.62 0.10 -6.80
C PRO A 140 5.70 0.37 -8.00
N ASP A 141 6.16 1.22 -8.93
CA ASP A 141 5.57 1.35 -10.26
C ASP A 141 5.62 0.01 -11.01
N LEU A 142 4.47 -0.52 -11.35
CA LEU A 142 4.29 -1.77 -12.10
C LEU A 142 3.59 -1.56 -13.45
N SER A 143 3.46 -0.32 -13.90
CA SER A 143 2.70 0.05 -15.11
C SER A 143 3.18 -0.64 -16.39
N MET A 144 4.45 -0.98 -16.46
CA MET A 144 5.08 -1.65 -17.61
C MET A 144 5.18 -3.17 -17.47
N VAL A 145 4.68 -3.73 -16.37
CA VAL A 145 4.72 -5.17 -16.08
C VAL A 145 3.46 -5.83 -16.63
N PRO A 146 3.52 -7.04 -17.23
CA PRO A 146 2.33 -7.77 -17.65
C PRO A 146 1.36 -8.01 -16.48
N GLU A 147 0.06 -7.90 -16.74
CA GLU A 147 -0.98 -7.93 -15.69
C GLU A 147 -0.98 -9.19 -14.82
N ASP A 148 -0.75 -10.35 -15.42
CA ASP A 148 -0.65 -11.63 -14.73
C ASP A 148 0.55 -11.69 -13.77
N VAL A 149 1.67 -11.08 -14.18
CA VAL A 149 2.86 -10.93 -13.33
C VAL A 149 2.60 -9.93 -12.21
N VAL A 150 1.90 -8.81 -12.50
CA VAL A 150 1.49 -7.83 -11.47
C VAL A 150 0.65 -8.49 -10.40
N GLU A 151 -0.37 -9.27 -10.78
CA GLU A 151 -1.20 -9.97 -9.79
C GLU A 151 -0.38 -10.95 -8.92
N ALA A 152 0.53 -11.69 -9.53
CA ALA A 152 1.41 -12.60 -8.80
C ALA A 152 2.32 -11.86 -7.82
N LYS A 153 2.88 -10.71 -8.22
CA LYS A 153 3.70 -9.85 -7.36
C LYS A 153 2.92 -9.28 -6.18
N LEU A 154 1.73 -8.76 -6.44
CA LEU A 154 0.88 -8.18 -5.40
C LEU A 154 0.34 -9.26 -4.43
N ALA A 155 0.06 -10.46 -4.92
CA ALA A 155 -0.27 -11.60 -4.07
C ALA A 155 0.90 -11.97 -3.16
N ALA A 156 2.12 -12.05 -3.70
CA ALA A 156 3.32 -12.31 -2.90
C ALA A 156 3.57 -11.21 -1.85
N LEU A 157 3.31 -9.94 -2.20
CA LEU A 157 3.41 -8.81 -1.28
C LEU A 157 2.46 -8.96 -0.09
N THR A 158 1.18 -9.20 -0.36
CA THR A 158 0.15 -9.33 0.69
C THR A 158 0.35 -10.56 1.55
N ASP A 159 0.67 -11.70 0.95
CA ASP A 159 0.95 -12.93 1.68
C ASP A 159 2.21 -12.80 2.53
N GLY A 160 3.28 -12.20 2.00
CA GLY A 160 4.51 -11.96 2.74
C GLY A 160 4.32 -11.01 3.93
N ALA A 161 3.59 -9.91 3.74
CA ALA A 161 3.25 -9.01 4.83
C ALA A 161 2.41 -9.71 5.91
N ARG A 162 1.43 -10.54 5.52
CA ARG A 162 0.64 -11.35 6.45
C ARG A 162 1.51 -12.31 7.26
N MET A 163 2.44 -12.99 6.61
CA MET A 163 3.40 -13.88 7.29
C MET A 163 4.28 -13.11 8.29
N ALA A 164 4.78 -11.93 7.91
CA ALA A 164 5.56 -11.08 8.79
C ALA A 164 4.75 -10.63 10.01
N ARG A 165 3.49 -10.24 9.84
CA ARG A 165 2.57 -9.90 10.96
C ARG A 165 2.39 -11.07 11.93
N MET A 166 2.19 -12.27 11.42
CA MET A 166 2.05 -13.48 12.26
C MET A 166 3.32 -13.77 13.07
N TRP A 167 4.49 -13.59 12.47
CA TRP A 167 5.77 -13.74 13.15
C TRP A 167 5.96 -12.72 14.28
N LEU A 168 5.68 -11.45 14.02
CA LEU A 168 5.77 -10.39 15.02
C LEU A 168 4.80 -10.62 16.19
N ALA A 169 3.58 -11.03 15.90
CA ALA A 169 2.58 -11.33 16.93
C ALA A 169 3.03 -12.50 17.82
N LYS A 170 3.65 -13.53 17.24
CA LYS A 170 4.17 -14.67 17.99
C LYS A 170 5.32 -14.27 18.93
N GLN A 171 6.24 -13.41 18.45
CA GLN A 171 7.36 -12.92 19.30
C GLN A 171 6.87 -12.07 20.48
N GLN A 172 5.77 -11.34 20.32
CA GLN A 172 5.17 -10.56 21.41
C GLN A 172 4.44 -11.43 22.44
N SER A 173 3.99 -12.62 22.04
CA SER A 173 3.24 -13.54 22.88
C SER A 173 4.13 -14.50 23.69
N ASP A 174 5.40 -14.62 23.36
CA ASP A 174 6.38 -15.52 23.96
C ASP A 174 7.58 -14.69 24.47
N PRO A 175 7.40 -13.86 25.51
CA PRO A 175 8.52 -13.16 26.13
C PRO A 175 9.29 -14.18 26.98
N ASP A 176 10.57 -14.40 26.66
CA ASP A 176 11.53 -15.17 27.49
C ASP A 176 11.55 -14.73 28.98
#